data_455175e61b9c88ee6a42ef416c098f88
#
_entry.id   455175e61b9c88ee6a42ef416c098f88
#
_cell.length_a   1.000
_cell.length_b   1.000
_cell.length_c   1.000
_cell.angle_alpha   90.00
_cell.angle_beta   90.00
_cell.angle_gamma   90.00
#
_symmetry.space_group_name_H-M   'P 1'
#
loop_
_entity.id
_entity.type
_entity.pdbx_description
1 polymer ?
#
loop_
_entity_poly.entity_id
_entity_poly.type
_entity_poly.pdbx_seq_one_letter_code
_entity_poly.pdbx_strand_id
1 'polypeptide(L)'
;PHPEGYRKALRLMKQAEKFGRPVVTFINTAGAYPGVGAEERGQGEAIARNLMEMSNLKVPIIAIIIGEGGSGGALALAVADKVWMLENSMYAVLSPEGFASILWKDGSRAMEAAELMKITSHELLQMEVVDKVIPERGFNNHELLAAVKEEIAAELDSLSQLPLEQLLENRYQRFRKY
;
A
#
# COMPACT_ATOMS: atom_id res chain seq x y z
N PRO A 1 -2.10 -11.99 4.42
CA PRO A 1 -1.58 -12.09 5.82
C PRO A 1 -2.67 -12.49 6.80
N HIS A 2 -2.30 -13.10 7.93
CA HIS A 2 -3.15 -13.37 9.09
C HIS A 2 -3.15 -12.16 10.05
N PRO A 3 -4.10 -12.08 11.02
CA PRO A 3 -4.20 -10.96 11.96
C PRO A 3 -2.90 -10.67 12.71
N GLU A 4 -2.16 -11.73 13.04
CA GLU A 4 -0.88 -11.63 13.76
C GLU A 4 0.18 -10.91 12.93
N GLY A 5 0.15 -11.04 11.61
CA GLY A 5 1.05 -10.33 10.69
C GLY A 5 0.81 -8.82 10.73
N TYR A 6 -0.44 -8.38 10.67
CA TYR A 6 -0.81 -6.96 10.80
C TYR A 6 -0.45 -6.39 12.16
N ARG A 7 -0.74 -7.12 13.25
CA ARG A 7 -0.37 -6.71 14.60
C ARG A 7 1.14 -6.62 14.80
N LYS A 8 1.89 -7.57 14.21
CA LYS A 8 3.36 -7.52 14.22
C LYS A 8 3.88 -6.30 13.46
N ALA A 9 3.33 -6.02 12.27
CA ALA A 9 3.70 -4.85 11.50
C ALA A 9 3.45 -3.56 12.30
N LEU A 10 2.27 -3.41 12.88
CA LEU A 10 1.93 -2.24 13.70
C LEU A 10 2.87 -2.08 14.89
N ARG A 11 3.18 -3.16 15.59
CA ARG A 11 4.15 -3.13 16.71
C ARG A 11 5.52 -2.61 16.27
N LEU A 12 5.99 -3.03 15.09
CA LEU A 12 7.26 -2.55 14.53
C LEU A 12 7.20 -1.08 14.12
N MET A 13 6.07 -0.64 13.52
CA MET A 13 5.85 0.76 13.15
C MET A 13 5.83 1.67 14.40
N LYS A 14 5.14 1.25 15.46
CA LYS A 14 5.15 1.99 16.75
C LYS A 14 6.54 2.02 17.40
N GLN A 15 7.31 0.97 17.24
CA GLN A 15 8.70 0.96 17.70
C GLN A 15 9.57 1.90 16.86
N ALA A 16 9.38 1.94 15.54
CA ALA A 16 10.05 2.88 14.66
C ALA A 16 9.72 4.33 15.06
N GLU A 17 8.44 4.65 15.26
CA GLU A 17 8.00 5.96 15.75
C GLU A 17 8.70 6.35 17.08
N LYS A 18 8.73 5.44 18.05
CA LYS A 18 9.40 5.67 19.36
C LYS A 18 10.87 6.06 19.20
N PHE A 19 11.57 5.54 18.22
CA PHE A 19 12.98 5.81 17.96
C PHE A 19 13.22 6.84 16.84
N GLY A 20 12.18 7.55 16.39
CA GLY A 20 12.27 8.55 15.33
C GLY A 20 12.76 7.98 13.99
N ARG A 21 12.46 6.72 13.70
CA ARG A 21 12.87 6.05 12.46
C ARG A 21 11.74 6.05 11.44
N PRO A 22 12.01 6.38 10.18
CA PRO A 22 11.00 6.28 9.12
C PRO A 22 10.59 4.82 8.90
N VAL A 23 9.41 4.65 8.30
CA VAL A 23 8.82 3.35 7.97
C VAL A 23 8.78 3.17 6.45
N VAL A 24 9.23 2.02 5.98
CA VAL A 24 9.03 1.60 4.58
C VAL A 24 8.29 0.27 4.58
N THR A 25 7.17 0.21 3.85
CA THR A 25 6.42 -1.04 3.67
C THR A 25 6.55 -1.53 2.24
N PHE A 26 6.88 -2.81 2.08
CA PHE A 26 6.83 -3.50 0.79
C PHE A 26 5.61 -4.40 0.76
N ILE A 27 4.73 -4.17 -0.21
CA ILE A 27 3.40 -4.78 -0.28
C ILE A 27 3.34 -5.74 -1.46
N ASN A 28 3.13 -7.01 -1.16
CA ASN A 28 2.82 -8.06 -2.13
C ASN A 28 1.85 -9.05 -1.47
N THR A 29 0.57 -8.84 -1.68
CA THR A 29 -0.50 -9.67 -1.13
C THR A 29 -1.76 -9.58 -1.98
N ALA A 30 -2.38 -10.71 -2.27
CA ALA A 30 -3.71 -10.77 -2.91
C ALA A 30 -4.83 -10.23 -1.98
N GLY A 31 -4.52 -10.05 -0.70
CA GLY A 31 -5.46 -9.55 0.32
C GLY A 31 -5.20 -10.18 1.68
N ALA A 32 -6.00 -9.80 2.67
CA ALA A 32 -6.01 -10.45 3.98
C ALA A 32 -6.56 -11.87 3.86
N TYR A 33 -6.01 -12.82 4.62
CA TYR A 33 -6.49 -14.20 4.61
C TYR A 33 -7.94 -14.28 5.08
N PRO A 34 -8.88 -14.83 4.26
CA PRO A 34 -10.32 -14.78 4.54
C PRO A 34 -10.83 -16.01 5.31
N GLY A 35 -9.96 -16.74 6.02
CA GLY A 35 -10.34 -17.95 6.73
C GLY A 35 -11.04 -17.66 8.05
N VAL A 36 -11.97 -18.57 8.46
CA VAL A 36 -12.74 -18.47 9.71
C VAL A 36 -11.84 -18.23 10.92
N GLY A 37 -10.74 -19.00 11.05
CA GLY A 37 -9.82 -18.81 12.16
C GLY A 37 -9.08 -17.45 12.16
N ALA A 38 -8.96 -16.75 11.03
CA ALA A 38 -8.46 -15.40 10.99
C ALA A 38 -9.52 -14.39 11.46
N GLU A 39 -10.78 -14.59 11.04
CA GLU A 39 -11.90 -13.77 11.50
C GLU A 39 -12.12 -13.89 13.02
N GLU A 40 -12.08 -15.11 13.56
CA GLU A 40 -12.18 -15.38 15.01
C GLU A 40 -11.07 -14.68 15.80
N ARG A 41 -9.88 -14.50 15.22
CA ARG A 41 -8.77 -13.79 15.85
C ARG A 41 -8.73 -12.29 15.52
N GLY A 42 -9.79 -11.76 14.91
CA GLY A 42 -9.97 -10.34 14.65
C GLY A 42 -9.20 -9.81 13.45
N GLN A 43 -9.35 -10.43 12.26
CA GLN A 43 -8.75 -9.97 11.02
C GLN A 43 -9.14 -8.53 10.68
N GLY A 44 -10.45 -8.25 10.70
CA GLY A 44 -10.96 -6.90 10.42
C GLY A 44 -10.48 -5.85 11.42
N GLU A 45 -10.42 -6.20 12.70
CA GLU A 45 -9.91 -5.31 13.75
C GLU A 45 -8.42 -4.99 13.54
N ALA A 46 -7.61 -6.00 13.21
CA ALA A 46 -6.18 -5.81 12.99
C ALA A 46 -5.90 -4.89 11.78
N ILE A 47 -6.69 -5.03 10.71
CA ILE A 47 -6.64 -4.15 9.53
C ILE A 47 -7.05 -2.73 9.91
N ALA A 48 -8.24 -2.56 10.50
CA ALA A 48 -8.77 -1.25 10.86
C ALA A 48 -7.84 -0.49 11.81
N ARG A 49 -7.24 -1.20 12.76
CA ARG A 49 -6.28 -0.62 13.68
C ARG A 49 -5.00 -0.15 12.98
N ASN A 50 -4.49 -0.90 12.02
CA ASN A 50 -3.36 -0.46 11.21
C ASN A 50 -3.68 0.84 10.45
N LEU A 51 -4.84 0.92 9.80
CA LEU A 51 -5.28 2.13 9.09
C LEU A 51 -5.29 3.35 10.02
N MET A 52 -5.93 3.22 11.18
CA MET A 52 -6.05 4.30 12.16
C MET A 52 -4.69 4.71 12.73
N GLU A 53 -3.85 3.77 13.11
CA GLU A 53 -2.57 4.05 13.74
C GLU A 53 -1.55 4.60 12.73
N MET A 54 -1.51 4.06 11.51
CA MET A 54 -0.60 4.55 10.46
C MET A 54 -0.92 5.99 10.06
N SER A 55 -2.20 6.38 10.02
CA SER A 55 -2.58 7.76 9.73
C SER A 55 -1.97 8.77 10.70
N ASN A 56 -1.70 8.36 11.93
CA ASN A 56 -1.21 9.20 13.03
C ASN A 56 0.28 8.98 13.38
N LEU A 57 1.00 8.10 12.70
CA LEU A 57 2.43 7.87 12.97
C LEU A 57 3.25 9.14 12.72
N LYS A 58 4.03 9.53 13.72
CA LYS A 58 4.82 10.78 13.75
C LYS A 58 6.19 10.63 13.09
N VAL A 59 6.30 9.80 12.09
CA VAL A 59 7.50 9.56 11.30
C VAL A 59 7.12 9.43 9.83
N PRO A 60 8.04 9.70 8.88
CA PRO A 60 7.81 9.47 7.46
C PRO A 60 7.46 8.02 7.15
N ILE A 61 6.52 7.81 6.23
CA ILE A 61 6.08 6.49 5.77
C ILE A 61 6.10 6.48 4.24
N ILE A 62 6.78 5.50 3.65
CA ILE A 62 6.70 5.18 2.22
C ILE A 62 6.14 3.76 2.08
N ALA A 63 5.09 3.61 1.28
CA ALA A 63 4.54 2.30 0.91
C ALA A 63 4.89 2.00 -0.55
N ILE A 64 5.37 0.79 -0.82
CA ILE A 64 5.75 0.36 -2.18
C ILE A 64 5.05 -0.95 -2.49
N ILE A 65 4.18 -0.93 -3.51
CA ILE A 65 3.53 -2.12 -4.02
C ILE A 65 4.47 -2.77 -5.03
N ILE A 66 4.92 -3.99 -4.71
CA ILE A 66 5.96 -4.69 -5.47
C ILE A 66 5.43 -5.89 -6.27
N GLY A 67 4.12 -6.08 -6.28
CA GLY A 67 3.42 -7.15 -6.97
C GLY A 67 1.93 -6.95 -6.84
N GLU A 68 1.24 -7.78 -6.07
CA GLU A 68 -0.18 -7.62 -5.82
C GLU A 68 -0.45 -6.72 -4.61
N GLY A 69 -1.26 -5.70 -4.79
CA GLY A 69 -1.81 -4.88 -3.73
C GLY A 69 -3.32 -5.11 -3.59
N GLY A 70 -3.70 -6.17 -2.86
CA GLY A 70 -5.10 -6.59 -2.76
C GLY A 70 -5.85 -6.03 -1.56
N SER A 71 -6.94 -5.28 -1.84
CA SER A 71 -8.01 -4.95 -0.90
C SER A 71 -7.54 -4.27 0.41
N GLY A 72 -8.32 -4.38 1.47
CA GLY A 72 -7.99 -3.89 2.80
C GLY A 72 -6.69 -4.47 3.38
N GLY A 73 -6.30 -5.66 2.90
CA GLY A 73 -5.04 -6.29 3.30
C GLY A 73 -3.81 -5.51 2.86
N ALA A 74 -3.82 -4.98 1.64
CA ALA A 74 -2.78 -4.09 1.15
C ALA A 74 -2.91 -2.70 1.76
N LEU A 75 -4.13 -2.16 1.84
CA LEU A 75 -4.39 -0.82 2.39
C LEU A 75 -3.92 -0.70 3.85
N ALA A 76 -4.04 -1.78 4.65
CA ALA A 76 -3.55 -1.84 6.02
C ALA A 76 -2.03 -1.60 6.19
N LEU A 77 -1.30 -1.55 5.08
CA LEU A 77 0.15 -1.27 5.02
C LEU A 77 0.47 -0.09 4.08
N ALA A 78 -0.55 0.51 3.43
CA ALA A 78 -0.41 1.54 2.41
C ALA A 78 -0.85 2.94 2.86
N VAL A 79 -1.27 3.13 4.10
CA VAL A 79 -1.56 4.46 4.65
C VAL A 79 -0.24 5.18 4.94
N ALA A 80 0.27 5.89 3.94
CA ALA A 80 1.62 6.43 3.91
C ALA A 80 1.64 7.87 3.39
N ASP A 81 2.76 8.58 3.60
CA ASP A 81 3.00 9.90 3.01
C ASP A 81 3.22 9.80 1.50
N LYS A 82 3.85 8.70 1.07
CA LYS A 82 4.06 8.35 -0.35
C LYS A 82 3.67 6.90 -0.60
N VAL A 83 2.96 6.68 -1.70
CA VAL A 83 2.62 5.35 -2.19
C VAL A 83 3.20 5.18 -3.59
N TRP A 84 4.11 4.23 -3.74
CA TRP A 84 4.77 3.91 -5.00
C TRP A 84 4.36 2.53 -5.49
N MET A 85 4.54 2.28 -6.77
CA MET A 85 4.32 0.97 -7.38
C MET A 85 5.48 0.59 -8.29
N LEU A 86 5.85 -0.68 -8.34
CA LEU A 86 6.63 -1.21 -9.45
C LEU A 86 5.78 -1.19 -10.72
N GLU A 87 6.43 -1.06 -11.88
CA GLU A 87 5.77 -0.90 -13.19
C GLU A 87 4.73 -2.01 -13.46
N ASN A 88 5.07 -3.26 -13.15
CA ASN A 88 4.23 -4.42 -13.42
C ASN A 88 3.38 -4.87 -12.22
N SER A 89 3.24 -4.04 -11.19
CA SER A 89 2.40 -4.31 -10.04
C SER A 89 0.95 -3.87 -10.27
N MET A 90 0.03 -4.38 -9.44
CA MET A 90 -1.37 -4.01 -9.44
C MET A 90 -1.84 -3.60 -8.05
N TYR A 91 -2.79 -2.68 -7.98
CA TYR A 91 -3.43 -2.28 -6.72
C TYR A 91 -4.94 -2.15 -6.91
N ALA A 92 -5.71 -2.95 -6.21
CA ALA A 92 -7.15 -3.06 -6.40
C ALA A 92 -7.89 -3.36 -5.10
N VAL A 93 -9.16 -2.90 -5.03
CA VAL A 93 -10.04 -3.18 -3.89
C VAL A 93 -10.52 -4.64 -3.85
N LEU A 94 -10.63 -5.30 -5.02
CA LEU A 94 -11.01 -6.70 -5.18
C LEU A 94 -10.44 -7.24 -6.50
N SER A 95 -10.52 -8.56 -6.71
CA SER A 95 -10.10 -9.15 -7.99
C SER A 95 -11.04 -8.80 -9.14
N PRO A 96 -10.56 -8.80 -10.39
CA PRO A 96 -11.43 -8.60 -11.56
C PRO A 96 -12.56 -9.62 -11.64
N GLU A 97 -12.32 -10.88 -11.27
CA GLU A 97 -13.35 -11.93 -11.21
C GLU A 97 -14.43 -11.59 -10.16
N GLY A 98 -14.00 -11.10 -9.00
CA GLY A 98 -14.90 -10.65 -7.93
C GLY A 98 -15.75 -9.47 -8.37
N PHE A 99 -15.13 -8.48 -9.01
CA PHE A 99 -15.81 -7.30 -9.58
C PHE A 99 -16.86 -7.73 -10.61
N ALA A 100 -16.49 -8.55 -11.57
CA ALA A 100 -17.38 -9.07 -12.61
C ALA A 100 -18.55 -9.86 -12.02
N SER A 101 -18.27 -10.70 -11.03
CA SER A 101 -19.31 -11.50 -10.34
C SER A 101 -20.29 -10.62 -9.58
N ILE A 102 -19.86 -9.55 -8.95
CA ILE A 102 -20.73 -8.62 -8.21
C ILE A 102 -21.59 -7.80 -9.15
N LEU A 103 -20.99 -7.17 -10.18
CA LEU A 103 -21.71 -6.25 -11.05
C LEU A 103 -22.53 -6.95 -12.13
N TRP A 104 -21.98 -8.00 -12.74
CA TRP A 104 -22.59 -8.64 -13.90
C TRP A 104 -23.11 -10.05 -13.64
N LYS A 105 -22.89 -10.57 -12.42
CA LYS A 105 -23.22 -11.97 -12.06
C LYS A 105 -22.49 -12.99 -12.94
N ASP A 106 -21.35 -12.61 -13.52
CA ASP A 106 -20.55 -13.42 -14.43
C ASP A 106 -19.05 -13.17 -14.22
N GLY A 107 -18.40 -14.03 -13.47
CA GLY A 107 -16.96 -13.96 -13.20
C GLY A 107 -16.06 -14.22 -14.41
N SER A 108 -16.61 -14.81 -15.52
CA SER A 108 -15.84 -15.05 -16.75
C SER A 108 -15.47 -13.75 -17.49
N ARG A 109 -16.13 -12.63 -17.17
CA ARG A 109 -15.85 -11.29 -17.73
C ARG A 109 -14.72 -10.56 -16.99
N ALA A 110 -13.80 -11.29 -16.38
CA ALA A 110 -12.70 -10.72 -15.59
C ALA A 110 -11.80 -9.77 -16.41
N MET A 111 -11.55 -10.04 -17.69
CA MET A 111 -10.74 -9.15 -18.55
C MET A 111 -11.40 -7.77 -18.72
N GLU A 112 -12.69 -7.75 -19.04
CA GLU A 112 -13.48 -6.51 -19.16
C GLU A 112 -13.52 -5.76 -17.82
N ALA A 113 -13.65 -6.49 -16.72
CA ALA A 113 -13.61 -5.94 -15.39
C ALA A 113 -12.25 -5.25 -15.09
N ALA A 114 -11.14 -5.90 -15.42
CA ALA A 114 -9.80 -5.37 -15.20
C ALA A 114 -9.58 -4.03 -15.94
N GLU A 115 -10.06 -3.92 -17.19
CA GLU A 115 -9.98 -2.69 -17.95
C GLU A 115 -10.78 -1.54 -17.34
N LEU A 116 -11.94 -1.84 -16.77
CA LEU A 116 -12.79 -0.84 -16.11
C LEU A 116 -12.27 -0.41 -14.75
N MET A 117 -11.66 -1.32 -14.01
CA MET A 117 -11.20 -1.08 -12.64
C MET A 117 -9.97 -0.17 -12.55
N LYS A 118 -9.21 -0.01 -13.62
CA LYS A 118 -8.01 0.85 -13.64
C LYS A 118 -7.02 0.50 -12.53
N ILE A 119 -6.53 -0.74 -12.52
CA ILE A 119 -5.75 -1.30 -11.42
C ILE A 119 -4.24 -1.32 -11.66
N THR A 120 -3.79 -0.91 -12.86
CA THR A 120 -2.37 -0.90 -13.23
C THR A 120 -1.64 0.32 -12.67
N SER A 121 -0.34 0.20 -12.52
CA SER A 121 0.51 1.25 -11.93
C SER A 121 0.38 2.60 -12.67
N HIS A 122 0.37 2.58 -14.01
CA HIS A 122 0.27 3.79 -14.82
C HIS A 122 -1.11 4.45 -14.74
N GLU A 123 -2.19 3.67 -14.73
CA GLU A 123 -3.54 4.20 -14.55
C GLU A 123 -3.72 4.83 -13.18
N LEU A 124 -3.22 4.18 -12.13
CA LEU A 124 -3.29 4.68 -10.76
C LEU A 124 -2.42 5.93 -10.55
N LEU A 125 -1.31 6.05 -11.28
CA LEU A 125 -0.52 7.26 -11.30
C LEU A 125 -1.29 8.42 -11.96
N GLN A 126 -1.94 8.18 -13.10
CA GLN A 126 -2.77 9.18 -13.77
C GLN A 126 -3.95 9.66 -12.92
N MET A 127 -4.52 8.77 -12.10
CA MET A 127 -5.58 9.10 -11.14
C MET A 127 -5.07 9.67 -9.81
N GLU A 128 -3.77 9.88 -9.68
CA GLU A 128 -3.10 10.37 -8.46
C GLU A 128 -3.30 9.48 -7.22
N VAL A 129 -3.71 8.22 -7.41
CA VAL A 129 -3.82 7.24 -6.31
C VAL A 129 -2.45 6.84 -5.80
N VAL A 130 -1.46 6.75 -6.70
CA VAL A 130 -0.05 6.55 -6.35
C VAL A 130 0.79 7.74 -6.80
N ASP A 131 1.92 7.97 -6.13
CA ASP A 131 2.78 9.13 -6.38
C ASP A 131 3.88 8.86 -7.40
N LYS A 132 4.24 7.58 -7.57
CA LYS A 132 5.36 7.19 -8.42
C LYS A 132 5.21 5.76 -8.92
N VAL A 133 5.60 5.57 -10.17
CA VAL A 133 5.84 4.24 -10.76
C VAL A 133 7.34 4.05 -10.94
N ILE A 134 7.87 2.95 -10.42
CA ILE A 134 9.27 2.55 -10.54
C ILE A 134 9.39 1.65 -11.75
N PRO A 135 10.13 2.03 -12.81
CA PRO A 135 10.29 1.22 -14.01
C PRO A 135 11.09 -0.05 -13.71
N GLU A 136 10.68 -1.16 -14.31
CA GLU A 136 11.37 -2.44 -14.17
C GLU A 136 12.15 -2.82 -15.44
N ARG A 137 11.81 -2.22 -16.58
CA ARG A 137 12.46 -2.49 -17.85
C ARG A 137 13.84 -1.84 -17.94
N GLY A 138 14.80 -2.60 -18.47
CA GLY A 138 16.17 -2.12 -18.67
C GLY A 138 17.08 -2.30 -17.46
N PHE A 139 16.58 -2.80 -16.35
CA PHE A 139 17.36 -3.10 -15.16
C PHE A 139 17.51 -4.61 -14.95
N ASN A 140 18.67 -5.04 -14.52
CA ASN A 140 18.77 -6.30 -13.80
C ASN A 140 18.34 -6.10 -12.33
N ASN A 141 18.09 -7.18 -11.61
CA ASN A 141 17.60 -7.10 -10.23
C ASN A 141 18.49 -6.26 -9.29
N HIS A 142 19.80 -6.30 -9.49
CA HIS A 142 20.73 -5.55 -8.63
C HIS A 142 20.66 -4.05 -8.92
N GLU A 143 20.57 -3.65 -10.17
CA GLU A 143 20.44 -2.25 -10.58
C GLU A 143 19.10 -1.67 -10.12
N LEU A 144 18.00 -2.43 -10.28
CA LEU A 144 16.68 -2.03 -9.80
C LEU A 144 16.70 -1.80 -8.28
N LEU A 145 17.26 -2.73 -7.51
CA LEU A 145 17.34 -2.59 -6.04
C LEU A 145 18.20 -1.40 -5.62
N ALA A 146 19.30 -1.13 -6.34
CA ALA A 146 20.12 0.04 -6.07
C ALA A 146 19.37 1.35 -6.35
N ALA A 147 18.68 1.45 -7.48
CA ALA A 147 17.88 2.60 -7.84
C ALA A 147 16.75 2.85 -6.83
N VAL A 148 15.99 1.80 -6.48
CA VAL A 148 14.92 1.89 -5.47
C VAL A 148 15.45 2.35 -4.12
N LYS A 149 16.63 1.86 -3.70
CA LYS A 149 17.26 2.27 -2.44
C LYS A 149 17.61 3.76 -2.44
N GLU A 150 18.20 4.26 -3.51
CA GLU A 150 18.56 5.69 -3.64
C GLU A 150 17.33 6.58 -3.62
N GLU A 151 16.28 6.19 -4.36
CA GLU A 151 15.02 6.94 -4.39
C GLU A 151 14.30 6.96 -3.04
N ILE A 152 14.26 5.83 -2.33
CA ILE A 152 13.70 5.76 -0.96
C ILE A 152 14.48 6.70 -0.04
N ALA A 153 15.81 6.66 -0.09
CA ALA A 153 16.65 7.51 0.76
C ALA A 153 16.38 9.00 0.50
N ALA A 154 16.37 9.42 -0.76
CA ALA A 154 16.11 10.81 -1.13
C ALA A 154 14.71 11.29 -0.70
N GLU A 155 13.68 10.47 -0.88
CA GLU A 155 12.32 10.81 -0.47
C GLU A 155 12.18 10.88 1.07
N LEU A 156 12.78 9.93 1.79
CA LEU A 156 12.79 9.93 3.25
C LEU A 156 13.52 11.16 3.80
N ASP A 157 14.64 11.57 3.21
CA ASP A 157 15.35 12.79 3.58
C ASP A 157 14.46 14.02 3.37
N SER A 158 13.75 14.10 2.25
CA SER A 158 12.81 15.18 1.97
C SER A 158 11.66 15.23 2.97
N LEU A 159 11.00 14.11 3.23
CA LEU A 159 9.89 14.01 4.19
C LEU A 159 10.33 14.32 5.62
N SER A 160 11.56 13.95 5.99
CA SER A 160 12.10 14.17 7.33
C SER A 160 12.43 15.64 7.62
N GLN A 161 12.52 16.49 6.60
CA GLN A 161 12.70 17.94 6.75
C GLN A 161 11.40 18.69 7.00
N LEU A 162 10.25 18.06 6.76
CA LEU A 162 8.95 18.69 7.01
C LEU A 162 8.69 18.82 8.51
N PRO A 163 8.10 19.95 8.95
CA PRO A 163 7.51 20.02 10.28
C PRO A 163 6.50 18.90 10.50
N LEU A 164 6.47 18.31 11.69
CA LEU A 164 5.60 17.17 12.00
C LEU A 164 4.12 17.44 11.66
N GLU A 165 3.63 18.62 12.00
CA GLU A 165 2.24 19.02 11.70
C GLU A 165 1.97 19.01 10.20
N GLN A 166 2.92 19.49 9.40
CA GLN A 166 2.80 19.50 7.94
C GLN A 166 2.85 18.08 7.36
N LEU A 167 3.71 17.20 7.89
CA LEU A 167 3.78 15.80 7.47
C LEU A 167 2.44 15.10 7.69
N LEU A 168 1.86 15.25 8.88
CA LEU A 168 0.57 14.63 9.24
C LEU A 168 -0.59 15.22 8.43
N GLU A 169 -0.63 16.55 8.24
CA GLU A 169 -1.65 17.21 7.44
C GLU A 169 -1.58 16.78 5.97
N ASN A 170 -0.39 16.72 5.38
CA ASN A 170 -0.21 16.24 4.01
C ASN A 170 -0.70 14.80 3.84
N ARG A 171 -0.39 13.92 4.82
CA ARG A 171 -0.89 12.53 4.84
C ARG A 171 -2.40 12.49 4.94
N TYR A 172 -3.00 13.28 5.81
CA TYR A 172 -4.45 13.38 5.95
C TYR A 172 -5.10 13.85 4.64
N GLN A 173 -4.63 14.95 4.06
CA GLN A 173 -5.18 15.51 2.83
C GLN A 173 -5.05 14.57 1.64
N ARG A 174 -3.98 13.75 1.60
CA ARG A 174 -3.82 12.71 0.58
C ARG A 174 -5.05 11.79 0.49
N PHE A 175 -5.54 11.30 1.63
CA PHE A 175 -6.67 10.36 1.69
C PHE A 175 -8.04 11.05 1.70
N ARG A 176 -8.08 12.37 1.81
CA ARG A 176 -9.33 13.16 1.71
C ARG A 176 -9.70 13.53 0.27
N LYS A 177 -8.84 13.24 -0.68
CA LYS A 177 -9.11 13.48 -2.11
C LYS A 177 -10.21 12.55 -2.68
N TYR A 178 -10.45 11.42 -2.05
CA TYR A 178 -11.32 10.32 -2.52
C TYR A 178 -12.60 10.21 -1.71
#